data_064508f7d5a361756125975dcc6a71cc
#
_entry.id   064508f7d5a361756125975dcc6a71cc
#
_cell.length_a   1.000
_cell.length_b   1.000
_cell.length_c   1.000
_cell.angle_alpha   90.00
_cell.angle_beta   90.00
_cell.angle_gamma   90.00
#
_symmetry.space_group_name_H-M   'P 1'
#
loop_
_entity.id
_entity.type
_entity.pdbx_description
1 polymer ?
#
loop_
_entity_poly.entity_id
_entity_poly.type
_entity_poly.pdbx_seq_one_letter_code
_entity_poly.pdbx_strand_id
1 'polypeptide(L)'
;MISVGEFQFECVYEAPLLKLIHMTDLHLTGTGELHFGHDTHEATRQALDHARTHFADAGFVVITGDLANWGEVEAYRKLKGLLADYPLPVYLMIGNHDNRENFLSVFGERHRFDAPFMQYWVDHDRYRLLFLDTQTAGTAGGAFGSHRLRWLDQ
;
A
#
# COMPACT_ATOMS: atom_id res chain seq x y z
N MET A 1 7.82 -45.75 40.79
CA MET A 1 7.38 -45.45 39.42
C MET A 1 6.67 -44.12 39.48
N ILE A 2 7.34 -43.06 39.00
CA ILE A 2 6.75 -41.72 38.94
C ILE A 2 6.16 -41.59 37.55
N SER A 3 4.82 -41.46 37.48
CA SER A 3 4.11 -41.18 36.25
C SER A 3 4.34 -39.73 35.90
N VAL A 4 5.03 -39.47 34.81
CA VAL A 4 5.14 -38.15 34.21
C VAL A 4 3.89 -37.93 33.38
N GLY A 5 2.99 -37.04 33.86
CA GLY A 5 1.79 -36.69 33.13
C GLY A 5 2.14 -36.09 31.78
N GLU A 6 1.50 -36.58 30.73
CA GLU A 6 1.54 -35.98 29.40
C GLU A 6 0.90 -34.58 29.46
N PHE A 7 1.72 -33.54 29.34
CA PHE A 7 1.22 -32.21 29.08
C PHE A 7 0.83 -32.15 27.62
N GLN A 8 -0.45 -32.20 27.31
CA GLN A 8 -1.00 -31.83 26.02
C GLN A 8 -1.03 -30.31 25.98
N PHE A 9 -0.15 -29.71 25.17
CA PHE A 9 -0.24 -28.30 24.78
C PHE A 9 -1.27 -28.22 23.64
N GLU A 10 -2.53 -27.94 23.95
CA GLU A 10 -3.44 -27.42 22.95
C GLU A 10 -3.01 -25.99 22.60
N CYS A 11 -2.49 -25.83 21.42
CA CYS A 11 -2.29 -24.48 20.86
C CYS A 11 -3.68 -23.92 20.49
N VAL A 12 -4.34 -23.28 21.45
CA VAL A 12 -5.71 -22.73 21.30
C VAL A 12 -5.66 -21.35 20.64
N TYR A 13 -4.81 -21.11 19.66
CA TYR A 13 -4.75 -19.83 18.96
C TYR A 13 -4.71 -20.02 17.44
N GLU A 14 -5.82 -20.51 16.89
CA GLU A 14 -6.11 -20.30 15.48
C GLU A 14 -6.82 -18.94 15.32
N ALA A 15 -6.05 -17.88 15.49
CA ALA A 15 -6.49 -16.61 14.97
C ALA A 15 -6.56 -16.74 13.44
N PRO A 16 -7.67 -16.36 12.79
CA PRO A 16 -7.71 -16.39 11.34
C PRO A 16 -6.54 -15.59 10.79
N LEU A 17 -5.77 -16.22 9.89
CA LEU A 17 -4.64 -15.57 9.24
C LEU A 17 -5.19 -14.42 8.40
N LEU A 18 -4.71 -13.20 8.68
CA LEU A 18 -5.00 -12.07 7.85
C LEU A 18 -4.20 -12.22 6.54
N LYS A 19 -4.90 -12.46 5.43
CA LYS A 19 -4.31 -12.48 4.10
C LYS A 19 -4.36 -11.06 3.53
N LEU A 20 -3.25 -10.56 3.05
CA LEU A 20 -3.15 -9.32 2.30
C LEU A 20 -2.48 -9.55 0.96
N ILE A 21 -2.79 -8.70 -0.01
CA ILE A 21 -2.12 -8.65 -1.31
C ILE A 21 -1.16 -7.48 -1.27
N HIS A 22 0.10 -7.73 -1.57
CA HIS A 22 1.14 -6.71 -1.65
C HIS A 22 1.57 -6.52 -3.10
N MET A 23 1.48 -5.30 -3.57
CA MET A 23 1.96 -4.85 -4.89
C MET A 23 2.93 -3.68 -4.68
N THR A 24 3.83 -3.46 -5.63
CA THR A 24 4.80 -2.37 -5.60
C THR A 24 5.20 -2.00 -7.02
N ASP A 25 5.80 -0.82 -7.21
CA ASP A 25 6.50 -0.44 -8.44
C ASP A 25 5.59 -0.50 -9.68
N LEU A 26 4.41 0.12 -9.62
CA LEU A 26 3.47 0.13 -10.74
C LEU A 26 3.96 0.97 -11.92
N HIS A 27 4.73 2.03 -11.65
CA HIS A 27 5.32 2.93 -12.63
C HIS A 27 4.33 3.38 -13.72
N LEU A 28 3.10 3.73 -13.33
CA LEU A 28 2.11 4.23 -14.27
C LEU A 28 2.60 5.50 -14.95
N THR A 29 2.35 5.61 -16.26
CA THR A 29 2.69 6.81 -17.04
C THR A 29 1.43 7.65 -17.32
N GLY A 30 1.55 8.97 -17.15
CA GLY A 30 0.44 9.89 -17.41
C GLY A 30 0.03 9.92 -18.88
N THR A 31 0.98 9.88 -19.78
CA THR A 31 0.79 9.98 -21.22
C THR A 31 0.38 8.68 -21.90
N GLY A 32 0.53 7.53 -21.23
CA GLY A 32 0.35 6.20 -21.82
C GLY A 32 1.57 5.73 -22.63
N GLU A 33 2.72 6.36 -22.42
CA GLU A 33 4.00 5.88 -22.95
C GLU A 33 4.36 4.54 -22.33
N LEU A 34 5.02 3.70 -23.13
CA LEU A 34 5.53 2.43 -22.63
C LEU A 34 6.74 2.66 -21.71
N HIS A 35 6.72 2.05 -20.55
CA HIS A 35 7.87 2.03 -19.65
C HIS A 35 8.68 0.76 -19.93
N PHE A 36 9.93 0.91 -20.38
CA PHE A 36 10.77 -0.20 -20.84
C PHE A 36 10.07 -1.16 -21.82
N GLY A 37 9.22 -0.62 -22.71
CA GLY A 37 8.49 -1.41 -23.69
C GLY A 37 7.20 -2.07 -23.16
N HIS A 38 6.80 -1.81 -21.93
CA HIS A 38 5.61 -2.36 -21.29
C HIS A 38 4.52 -1.31 -21.08
N ASP A 39 3.27 -1.67 -21.36
CA ASP A 39 2.10 -0.90 -20.94
C ASP A 39 1.83 -1.16 -19.45
N THR A 40 2.30 -0.26 -18.60
CA THR A 40 2.20 -0.38 -17.15
C THR A 40 0.77 -0.24 -16.64
N HIS A 41 -0.09 0.50 -17.36
CA HIS A 41 -1.51 0.60 -17.03
C HIS A 41 -2.21 -0.75 -17.24
N GLU A 42 -2.00 -1.36 -18.40
CA GLU A 42 -2.59 -2.66 -18.70
C GLU A 42 -2.02 -3.77 -17.79
N ALA A 43 -0.72 -3.75 -17.50
CA ALA A 43 -0.10 -4.68 -16.55
C ALA A 43 -0.71 -4.55 -15.14
N THR A 44 -0.90 -3.31 -14.66
CA THR A 44 -1.54 -3.05 -13.37
C THR A 44 -2.99 -3.54 -13.35
N ARG A 45 -3.75 -3.27 -14.41
CA ARG A 45 -5.13 -3.76 -14.54
C ARG A 45 -5.18 -5.28 -14.47
N GLN A 46 -4.31 -5.98 -15.21
CA GLN A 46 -4.25 -7.45 -15.19
C GLN A 46 -3.86 -8.00 -13.83
N ALA A 47 -2.90 -7.37 -13.13
CA ALA A 47 -2.50 -7.77 -11.78
C ALA A 47 -3.66 -7.61 -10.78
N LEU A 48 -4.39 -6.50 -10.83
CA LEU A 48 -5.58 -6.27 -10.00
C LEU A 48 -6.70 -7.27 -10.31
N ASP A 49 -6.95 -7.56 -11.60
CA ASP A 49 -7.93 -8.56 -12.03
C ASP A 49 -7.56 -9.97 -11.57
N HIS A 50 -6.28 -10.34 -11.67
CA HIS A 50 -5.78 -11.61 -11.16
C HIS A 50 -5.96 -11.69 -9.64
N ALA A 51 -5.59 -10.63 -8.93
CA ALA A 51 -5.69 -10.57 -7.48
C ALA A 51 -7.14 -10.76 -7.00
N ARG A 52 -8.11 -10.03 -7.55
CA ARG A 52 -9.52 -10.17 -7.15
C ARG A 52 -10.13 -11.53 -7.51
N THR A 53 -9.60 -12.19 -8.56
CA THR A 53 -10.12 -13.48 -9.02
C THR A 53 -9.58 -14.65 -8.19
N HIS A 54 -8.30 -14.61 -7.83
CA HIS A 54 -7.62 -15.74 -7.19
C HIS A 54 -7.42 -15.57 -5.68
N PHE A 55 -7.58 -14.33 -5.17
CA PHE A 55 -7.36 -13.99 -3.75
C PHE A 55 -8.53 -13.17 -3.19
N ALA A 56 -9.76 -13.52 -3.58
CA ALA A 56 -10.96 -12.85 -3.10
C ALA A 56 -11.18 -12.94 -1.58
N ASP A 57 -10.47 -13.86 -0.92
CA ASP A 57 -10.44 -14.06 0.53
C ASP A 57 -9.39 -13.18 1.24
N ALA A 58 -8.65 -12.34 0.51
CA ALA A 58 -7.78 -11.34 1.12
C ALA A 58 -8.60 -10.21 1.79
N GLY A 59 -8.09 -9.71 2.91
CA GLY A 59 -8.73 -8.60 3.62
C GLY A 59 -8.53 -7.26 2.94
N PHE A 60 -7.40 -7.05 2.28
CA PHE A 60 -7.05 -5.78 1.60
C PHE A 60 -5.84 -5.94 0.67
N VAL A 61 -5.62 -4.89 -0.12
CA VAL A 61 -4.43 -4.72 -0.97
C VAL A 61 -3.58 -3.57 -0.42
N VAL A 62 -2.27 -3.73 -0.40
CA VAL A 62 -1.30 -2.66 -0.13
C VAL A 62 -0.45 -2.44 -1.38
N ILE A 63 -0.30 -1.18 -1.80
CA ILE A 63 0.61 -0.79 -2.88
C ILE A 63 1.66 0.15 -2.31
N THR A 64 2.91 -0.31 -2.22
CA THR A 64 3.97 0.32 -1.39
C THR A 64 4.88 1.28 -2.14
N GLY A 65 4.36 2.01 -3.10
CA GLY A 65 5.09 3.11 -3.73
C GLY A 65 5.45 2.87 -5.18
N ASP A 66 6.13 3.87 -5.76
CA ASP A 66 6.41 4.00 -7.18
C ASP A 66 5.16 3.76 -8.04
N LEU A 67 4.07 4.45 -7.59
CA LEU A 67 2.76 4.37 -8.22
C LEU A 67 2.77 4.98 -9.61
N ALA A 68 3.44 6.14 -9.74
CA ALA A 68 3.65 6.85 -10.98
C ALA A 68 5.14 6.83 -11.37
N ASN A 69 5.43 6.78 -12.67
CA ASN A 69 6.81 6.75 -13.14
C ASN A 69 7.52 8.10 -12.98
N TRP A 70 6.79 9.20 -13.17
CA TRP A 70 7.31 10.56 -13.08
C TRP A 70 6.53 11.43 -12.10
N GLY A 71 5.65 10.83 -11.29
CA GLY A 71 4.82 11.54 -10.31
C GLY A 71 3.76 12.45 -10.93
N GLU A 72 3.28 12.17 -12.15
CA GLU A 72 2.30 12.99 -12.85
C GLU A 72 0.88 12.79 -12.27
N VAL A 73 0.13 13.88 -12.18
CA VAL A 73 -1.28 13.86 -11.73
C VAL A 73 -2.12 12.90 -12.55
N GLU A 74 -1.88 12.83 -13.87
CA GLU A 74 -2.65 11.95 -14.76
C GLU A 74 -2.39 10.46 -14.49
N ALA A 75 -1.17 10.07 -14.13
CA ALA A 75 -0.86 8.70 -13.70
C ALA A 75 -1.67 8.31 -12.45
N TYR A 76 -1.76 9.22 -11.47
CA TYR A 76 -2.60 9.00 -10.27
C TYR A 76 -4.09 8.95 -10.58
N ARG A 77 -4.59 9.76 -11.54
CA ARG A 77 -5.98 9.69 -12.00
C ARG A 77 -6.28 8.34 -12.65
N LYS A 78 -5.37 7.83 -13.48
CA LYS A 78 -5.50 6.47 -14.07
C LYS A 78 -5.56 5.40 -12.98
N LEU A 79 -4.66 5.47 -11.98
CA LEU A 79 -4.71 4.56 -10.84
C LEU A 79 -6.04 4.67 -10.10
N LYS A 80 -6.51 5.90 -9.83
CA LYS A 80 -7.81 6.13 -9.18
C LYS A 80 -8.95 5.49 -9.96
N GLY A 81 -8.91 5.56 -11.29
CA GLY A 81 -9.88 4.89 -12.16
C GLY A 81 -9.85 3.37 -12.04
N LEU A 82 -8.66 2.76 -12.03
CA LEU A 82 -8.51 1.31 -11.84
C LEU A 82 -9.04 0.83 -10.48
N LEU A 83 -8.97 1.67 -9.47
CA LEU A 83 -9.38 1.35 -8.09
C LEU A 83 -10.83 1.75 -7.76
N ALA A 84 -11.57 2.40 -8.66
CA ALA A 84 -12.88 2.98 -8.36
C ALA A 84 -13.89 1.92 -7.88
N ASP A 85 -13.94 0.77 -8.53
CA ASP A 85 -14.88 -0.31 -8.24
C ASP A 85 -14.15 -1.58 -7.75
N TYR A 86 -12.93 -1.42 -7.22
CA TYR A 86 -12.16 -2.57 -6.74
C TYR A 86 -12.80 -3.09 -5.43
N PRO A 87 -13.09 -4.41 -5.34
CA PRO A 87 -13.93 -4.95 -4.27
C PRO A 87 -13.27 -4.98 -2.89
N LEU A 88 -11.93 -4.92 -2.83
CA LEU A 88 -11.18 -4.93 -1.57
C LEU A 88 -10.70 -3.51 -1.22
N PRO A 89 -10.55 -3.18 0.06
CA PRO A 89 -9.84 -1.97 0.47
C PRO A 89 -8.43 -1.95 -0.14
N VAL A 90 -8.02 -0.81 -0.71
CA VAL A 90 -6.67 -0.63 -1.26
C VAL A 90 -5.99 0.51 -0.53
N TYR A 91 -4.86 0.23 0.09
CA TYR A 91 -4.04 1.19 0.81
C TYR A 91 -2.80 1.53 -0.02
N LEU A 92 -2.55 2.84 -0.18
CA LEU A 92 -1.50 3.34 -1.06
C LEU A 92 -0.39 3.98 -0.24
N MET A 93 0.84 3.77 -0.66
CA MET A 93 2.02 4.50 -0.20
C MET A 93 2.71 5.14 -1.39
N ILE A 94 3.57 6.12 -1.14
CA ILE A 94 4.39 6.74 -2.17
C ILE A 94 5.84 6.24 -2.07
N GLY A 95 6.50 6.15 -3.23
CA GLY A 95 7.92 5.83 -3.37
C GLY A 95 8.73 7.02 -3.90
N ASN A 96 9.96 6.76 -4.31
CA ASN A 96 10.86 7.83 -4.75
C ASN A 96 10.52 8.40 -6.14
N HIS A 97 9.81 7.66 -6.98
CA HIS A 97 9.31 8.14 -8.28
C HIS A 97 8.06 9.00 -8.15
N ASP A 98 7.36 8.92 -7.02
CA ASP A 98 6.12 9.65 -6.80
C ASP A 98 6.35 11.12 -6.45
N ASN A 99 5.37 11.96 -6.76
CA ASN A 99 5.29 13.34 -6.31
C ASN A 99 4.19 13.45 -5.25
N ARG A 100 4.57 13.77 -4.01
CA ARG A 100 3.66 13.84 -2.86
C ARG A 100 2.51 14.82 -3.06
N GLU A 101 2.80 16.02 -3.57
CA GLU A 101 1.80 17.07 -3.79
C GLU A 101 0.78 16.64 -4.85
N ASN A 102 1.26 16.10 -5.98
CA ASN A 102 0.41 15.58 -7.05
C ASN A 102 -0.43 14.38 -6.58
N PHE A 103 0.17 13.47 -5.79
CA PHE A 103 -0.56 12.35 -5.19
C PHE A 103 -1.68 12.86 -4.28
N LEU A 104 -1.39 13.79 -3.37
CA LEU A 104 -2.39 14.36 -2.45
C LEU A 104 -3.49 15.12 -3.19
N SER A 105 -3.19 15.75 -4.34
CA SER A 105 -4.22 16.41 -5.16
C SER A 105 -5.29 15.44 -5.71
N VAL A 106 -4.96 14.14 -5.84
CA VAL A 106 -5.86 13.10 -6.39
C VAL A 106 -6.45 12.23 -5.28
N PHE A 107 -5.68 11.92 -4.25
CA PHE A 107 -6.04 10.96 -3.20
C PHE A 107 -6.15 11.59 -1.80
N GLY A 108 -5.94 12.89 -1.66
CA GLY A 108 -5.85 13.58 -0.36
C GLY A 108 -7.10 13.46 0.52
N GLU A 109 -8.26 13.22 -0.06
CA GLU A 109 -9.53 13.02 0.67
C GLU A 109 -9.71 11.57 1.17
N ARG A 110 -8.87 10.64 0.73
CA ARG A 110 -9.04 9.21 1.00
C ARG A 110 -8.75 8.82 2.45
N HIS A 111 -7.77 9.49 3.06
CA HIS A 111 -7.35 9.27 4.44
C HIS A 111 -6.98 10.60 5.11
N ARG A 112 -6.96 10.59 6.44
CA ARG A 112 -6.42 11.72 7.19
C ARG A 112 -4.90 11.61 7.26
N PHE A 113 -4.24 12.24 6.30
CA PHE A 113 -2.78 12.30 6.24
C PHE A 113 -2.20 13.27 7.27
N ASP A 114 -0.98 13.00 7.75
CA ASP A 114 -0.18 13.90 8.58
C ASP A 114 0.57 14.91 7.69
N ALA A 115 -0.13 15.95 7.26
CA ALA A 115 0.45 16.96 6.37
C ALA A 115 1.74 17.60 6.94
N PRO A 116 2.79 17.84 6.13
CA PRO A 116 2.83 17.70 4.67
C PRO A 116 3.18 16.27 4.19
N PHE A 117 3.25 15.30 5.08
CA PHE A 117 3.61 13.93 4.75
C PHE A 117 2.37 13.09 4.42
N MET A 118 2.61 12.04 3.67
CA MET A 118 1.58 11.08 3.25
C MET A 118 1.59 9.86 4.18
N GLN A 119 1.75 10.09 5.49
CA GLN A 119 1.65 9.01 6.48
C GLN A 119 0.27 8.99 7.12
N TYR A 120 -0.21 7.80 7.41
CA TYR A 120 -1.53 7.57 8.00
C TYR A 120 -1.59 6.17 8.64
N TRP A 121 -2.66 5.91 9.36
CA TRP A 121 -2.95 4.58 9.91
C TRP A 121 -4.39 4.17 9.62
N VAL A 122 -4.63 2.87 9.65
CA VAL A 122 -5.96 2.27 9.51
C VAL A 122 -6.08 1.13 10.51
N ASP A 123 -7.19 1.08 11.22
CA ASP A 123 -7.53 -0.09 12.02
C ASP A 123 -8.23 -1.12 11.13
N HIS A 124 -7.72 -2.33 11.15
CA HIS A 124 -8.26 -3.47 10.43
C HIS A 124 -8.35 -4.67 11.37
N ASP A 125 -9.56 -5.00 11.77
CA ASP A 125 -9.84 -5.99 12.81
C ASP A 125 -9.06 -5.68 14.11
N ARG A 126 -8.18 -6.54 14.56
CA ARG A 126 -7.33 -6.35 15.76
C ARG A 126 -5.96 -5.72 15.46
N TYR A 127 -5.69 -5.38 14.22
CA TYR A 127 -4.41 -4.83 13.78
C TYR A 127 -4.55 -3.34 13.51
N ARG A 128 -3.54 -2.57 13.88
CA ARG A 128 -3.33 -1.22 13.38
C ARG A 128 -2.24 -1.25 12.33
N LEU A 129 -2.61 -0.86 11.11
CA LEU A 129 -1.71 -0.78 9.96
C LEU A 129 -1.16 0.64 9.88
N LEU A 130 0.16 0.77 9.94
CA LEU A 130 0.84 2.06 9.83
C LEU A 130 1.46 2.18 8.44
N PHE A 131 1.08 3.21 7.72
CA PHE A 131 1.60 3.55 6.39
C PHE A 131 2.53 4.76 6.53
N LEU A 132 3.83 4.53 6.38
CA LEU A 132 4.86 5.53 6.71
C LEU A 132 5.44 6.15 5.44
N ASP A 133 5.50 7.47 5.39
CA ASP A 133 6.11 8.21 4.30
C ASP A 133 7.61 8.40 4.60
N THR A 134 8.46 7.69 3.88
CA THR A 134 9.91 7.82 3.98
C THR A 134 10.53 8.62 2.83
N GLN A 135 9.72 9.08 1.88
CA GLN A 135 10.19 9.78 0.69
C GLN A 135 11.00 11.04 1.04
N THR A 136 12.15 11.19 0.40
CA THR A 136 12.94 12.41 0.35
C THR A 136 12.93 12.95 -1.08
N ALA A 137 12.35 14.12 -1.27
CA ALA A 137 12.18 14.69 -2.61
C ALA A 137 13.50 14.77 -3.38
N GLY A 138 13.48 14.34 -4.64
CA GLY A 138 14.62 14.42 -5.57
C GLY A 138 15.73 13.40 -5.32
N THR A 139 15.51 12.39 -4.47
CA THR A 139 16.49 11.33 -4.24
C THR A 139 15.82 9.96 -4.22
N ALA A 140 16.57 8.91 -4.56
CA ALA A 140 16.12 7.53 -4.38
C ALA A 140 16.22 7.06 -2.92
N GLY A 141 16.91 7.81 -2.06
CA GLY A 141 17.04 7.51 -0.63
C GLY A 141 15.84 7.95 0.18
N GLY A 142 15.54 7.22 1.24
CA GLY A 142 14.48 7.57 2.19
C GLY A 142 15.05 8.16 3.48
N ALA A 143 14.21 8.91 4.21
CA ALA A 143 14.49 9.40 5.54
C ALA A 143 13.23 9.38 6.40
N PHE A 144 13.38 9.29 7.71
CA PHE A 144 12.28 9.38 8.65
C PHE A 144 12.67 10.32 9.79
N GLY A 145 12.45 11.62 9.54
CA GLY A 145 12.90 12.68 10.43
C GLY A 145 12.03 12.84 11.69
N SER A 146 12.46 13.73 12.60
CA SER A 146 11.87 13.91 13.92
C SER A 146 10.37 14.24 13.92
N HIS A 147 9.85 14.93 12.90
CA HIS A 147 8.42 15.20 12.78
C HIS A 147 7.64 13.88 12.63
N ARG A 148 8.04 13.05 11.67
CA ARG A 148 7.41 11.75 11.38
C ARG A 148 7.57 10.77 12.54
N LEU A 149 8.72 10.80 13.25
CA LEU A 149 8.92 10.01 14.48
C LEU A 149 7.92 10.42 15.58
N ARG A 150 7.74 11.72 15.84
CA ARG A 150 6.76 12.19 16.85
C ARG A 150 5.32 11.80 16.52
N TRP A 151 4.98 11.72 15.23
CA TRP A 151 3.67 11.23 14.84
C TRP A 151 3.51 9.73 15.14
N LEU A 152 4.56 8.95 14.98
CA LEU A 152 4.55 7.51 15.28
C LEU A 152 4.43 7.22 16.79
N ASP A 153 4.85 8.15 17.64
CA ASP A 153 4.80 8.04 19.11
C ASP A 153 3.43 8.37 19.70
N GLN A 154 2.43 8.76 18.91
CA GLN A 154 1.06 9.10 19.33
C GLN A 154 0.15 7.88 19.40
#